data_78744ff6283ef967a6466c8cb26d1a3f
#
_entry.id   78744ff6283ef967a6466c8cb26d1a3f
#
_cell.length_a   1.000
_cell.length_b   1.000
_cell.length_c   1.000
_cell.angle_alpha   90.00
_cell.angle_beta   90.00
_cell.angle_gamma   90.00
#
_symmetry.space_group_name_H-M   'P 1'
#
loop_
_entity.id
_entity.type
_entity.pdbx_description
1 polymer ?
#
loop_
_entity_poly.entity_id
_entity_poly.type
_entity_poly.pdbx_seq_one_letter_code
_entity_poly.pdbx_strand_id
1 'polypeptide(L)'
;MPPLPAPLGLIAGEVELPKLVARGARQAGRPVVVVALRGCADPSLRALADVFCWRGIVQLGRWIRAFKRAGCREVIMVGRVRKTDMFAGPRWLQWLQYLPDLTSIRVWYFHARDKRNDSLLSAVADEMQRRGLTLIDSTKYCPEALAPEGVLTPGAPPRAVCDDADFAWPLARQIAALDIGQSVAVKEREIIAVEAIEGTDRLIARAGELCPAGGWTLVKIAKPNQDMRFDVPTIGPDTIENLHAARAAAVVVEAGKTIILEREKLLALAQRYHIAVIARAEPAAAHA
;
A
#
# COMPACT_ATOMS: atom_id res chain seq x y z
N MET A 1 -38.09 -0.49 7.72
CA MET A 1 -36.68 -0.05 7.71
C MET A 1 -35.93 -0.90 6.68
N PRO A 2 -35.15 -0.35 5.79
CA PRO A 2 -34.29 -1.15 4.93
C PRO A 2 -33.34 -1.98 5.82
N PRO A 3 -33.03 -3.22 5.44
CA PRO A 3 -32.10 -4.04 6.21
C PRO A 3 -30.75 -3.33 6.31
N LEU A 4 -30.15 -3.35 7.49
CA LEU A 4 -28.82 -2.80 7.70
C LEU A 4 -27.83 -3.47 6.71
N PRO A 5 -26.94 -2.69 6.09
CA PRO A 5 -25.98 -3.24 5.17
C PRO A 5 -25.09 -4.28 5.88
N ALA A 6 -24.75 -5.37 5.19
CA ALA A 6 -23.89 -6.40 5.75
C ALA A 6 -22.57 -5.80 6.27
N PRO A 7 -22.06 -6.23 7.43
CA PRO A 7 -20.84 -5.69 8.01
C PRO A 7 -19.65 -5.84 7.05
N LEU A 8 -18.76 -4.83 7.05
CA LEU A 8 -17.47 -4.89 6.36
C LEU A 8 -16.46 -5.61 7.25
N GLY A 9 -15.80 -6.63 6.74
CA GLY A 9 -14.60 -7.19 7.34
C GLY A 9 -13.38 -6.35 7.02
N LEU A 10 -12.54 -6.09 8.02
CA LEU A 10 -11.28 -5.36 7.84
C LEU A 10 -10.13 -6.15 8.47
N ILE A 11 -9.21 -6.64 7.63
CA ILE A 11 -7.92 -7.18 8.06
C ILE A 11 -6.95 -6.01 8.13
N ALA A 12 -6.51 -5.69 9.34
CA ALA A 12 -5.72 -4.50 9.62
C ALA A 12 -4.27 -4.84 9.97
N GLY A 13 -3.34 -4.36 9.13
CA GLY A 13 -1.90 -4.30 9.40
C GLY A 13 -1.48 -2.97 10.03
N GLU A 14 -0.21 -2.63 9.85
CA GLU A 14 0.42 -1.37 10.27
C GLU A 14 -0.07 -0.19 9.41
N VAL A 15 0.18 1.03 9.84
CA VAL A 15 -0.07 2.34 9.25
C VAL A 15 -1.52 2.87 9.40
N GLU A 16 -1.73 4.10 8.95
CA GLU A 16 -2.99 4.85 9.11
C GLU A 16 -4.13 4.36 8.19
N LEU A 17 -3.81 3.68 7.08
CA LEU A 17 -4.79 3.27 6.08
C LEU A 17 -5.96 2.43 6.64
N PRO A 18 -5.75 1.46 7.56
CA PRO A 18 -6.86 0.75 8.19
C PRO A 18 -7.85 1.68 8.91
N LYS A 19 -7.38 2.78 9.50
CA LYS A 19 -8.24 3.75 10.18
C LYS A 19 -9.06 4.57 9.18
N LEU A 20 -8.47 4.96 8.05
CA LEU A 20 -9.17 5.65 6.97
C LEU A 20 -10.30 4.78 6.41
N VAL A 21 -10.01 3.52 6.09
CA VAL A 21 -11.02 2.56 5.62
C VAL A 21 -12.13 2.37 6.66
N ALA A 22 -11.80 2.20 7.94
CA ALA A 22 -12.80 2.02 8.98
C ALA A 22 -13.69 3.26 9.14
N ARG A 23 -13.13 4.47 9.11
CA ARG A 23 -13.89 5.73 9.15
C ARG A 23 -14.81 5.87 7.95
N GLY A 24 -14.29 5.67 6.72
CA GLY A 24 -15.09 5.77 5.52
C GLY A 24 -16.22 4.74 5.44
N ALA A 25 -15.99 3.49 5.88
CA ALA A 25 -17.04 2.48 5.96
C ALA A 25 -18.14 2.89 6.95
N ARG A 26 -17.79 3.44 8.12
CA ARG A 26 -18.76 3.95 9.10
C ARG A 26 -19.53 5.15 8.58
N GLN A 27 -18.87 6.08 7.88
CA GLN A 27 -19.55 7.21 7.24
C GLN A 27 -20.55 6.75 6.17
N ALA A 28 -20.24 5.65 5.47
CA ALA A 28 -21.18 4.99 4.55
C ALA A 28 -22.29 4.17 5.27
N GLY A 29 -22.42 4.30 6.60
CA GLY A 29 -23.44 3.58 7.39
C GLY A 29 -23.19 2.07 7.53
N ARG A 30 -21.96 1.60 7.28
CA ARG A 30 -21.62 0.19 7.27
C ARG A 30 -20.91 -0.20 8.58
N PRO A 31 -21.42 -1.20 9.34
CA PRO A 31 -20.73 -1.72 10.51
C PRO A 31 -19.37 -2.32 10.14
N VAL A 32 -18.37 -2.17 11.02
CA VAL A 32 -16.98 -2.59 10.75
C VAL A 32 -16.55 -3.68 11.73
N VAL A 33 -16.12 -4.82 11.19
CA VAL A 33 -15.56 -5.95 11.94
C VAL A 33 -14.05 -6.00 11.69
N VAL A 34 -13.26 -5.70 12.72
CA VAL A 34 -11.80 -5.63 12.60
C VAL A 34 -11.13 -6.90 13.09
N VAL A 35 -10.35 -7.51 12.24
CA VAL A 35 -9.34 -8.50 12.56
C VAL A 35 -7.99 -7.79 12.56
N ALA A 36 -7.53 -7.38 13.73
CA ALA A 36 -6.27 -6.70 13.94
C ALA A 36 -5.12 -7.72 13.99
N LEU A 37 -4.11 -7.53 13.14
CA LEU A 37 -2.95 -8.40 13.11
C LEU A 37 -2.03 -8.07 14.28
N ARG A 38 -1.75 -9.07 15.13
CA ARG A 38 -0.90 -8.91 16.31
C ARG A 38 0.51 -8.50 15.91
N GLY A 39 1.05 -7.53 16.61
CA GLY A 39 2.39 -6.96 16.35
C GLY A 39 2.42 -5.94 15.21
N CYS A 40 1.31 -5.74 14.47
CA CYS A 40 1.26 -4.81 13.35
C CYS A 40 0.20 -3.73 13.56
N ALA A 41 -1.05 -4.12 13.84
CA ALA A 41 -2.17 -3.20 13.87
C ALA A 41 -2.15 -2.25 15.08
N ASP A 42 -2.63 -1.02 14.85
CA ASP A 42 -2.79 -0.02 15.91
C ASP A 42 -3.99 -0.36 16.81
N PRO A 43 -3.81 -0.45 18.14
CA PRO A 43 -4.90 -0.70 19.10
C PRO A 43 -6.05 0.32 19.04
N SER A 44 -5.79 1.56 18.59
CA SER A 44 -6.81 2.60 18.45
C SER A 44 -7.92 2.27 17.45
N LEU A 45 -7.71 1.32 16.55
CA LEU A 45 -8.73 0.77 15.64
C LEU A 45 -9.93 0.21 16.39
N ARG A 46 -9.76 -0.19 17.66
CA ARG A 46 -10.87 -0.68 18.49
C ARG A 46 -12.00 0.35 18.63
N ALA A 47 -11.68 1.63 18.68
CA ALA A 47 -12.67 2.71 18.78
C ALA A 47 -13.50 2.88 17.49
N LEU A 48 -12.99 2.40 16.35
CA LEU A 48 -13.65 2.46 15.04
C LEU A 48 -14.37 1.17 14.64
N ALA A 49 -14.30 0.13 15.46
CA ALA A 49 -14.85 -1.19 15.17
C ALA A 49 -16.11 -1.48 15.99
N ASP A 50 -17.12 -2.08 15.35
CA ASP A 50 -18.30 -2.63 16.04
C ASP A 50 -17.96 -4.00 16.64
N VAL A 51 -17.08 -4.76 15.97
CA VAL A 51 -16.48 -6.00 16.50
C VAL A 51 -14.97 -5.93 16.28
N PHE A 52 -14.20 -6.16 17.33
CA PHE A 52 -12.74 -6.11 17.27
C PHE A 52 -12.11 -7.38 17.84
N CYS A 53 -11.16 -7.97 17.12
CA CYS A 53 -10.41 -9.11 17.61
C CYS A 53 -8.96 -9.13 17.12
N TRP A 54 -8.04 -9.47 18.05
CA TRP A 54 -6.65 -9.73 17.70
C TRP A 54 -6.45 -11.13 17.13
N ARG A 55 -5.71 -11.27 16.03
CA ARG A 55 -5.35 -12.55 15.42
C ARG A 55 -3.89 -12.55 14.97
N GLY A 56 -3.30 -13.73 14.89
CA GLY A 56 -1.98 -13.90 14.30
C GLY A 56 -2.02 -13.78 12.79
N ILE A 57 -0.89 -13.37 12.19
CA ILE A 57 -0.74 -13.15 10.73
C ILE A 57 -1.01 -14.45 9.95
N VAL A 58 -0.62 -15.60 10.47
CA VAL A 58 -0.77 -16.91 9.81
C VAL A 58 -1.98 -17.71 10.32
N GLN A 59 -3.08 -17.03 10.68
CA GLN A 59 -4.29 -17.66 11.22
C GLN A 59 -5.52 -17.41 10.34
N LEU A 60 -5.38 -17.64 9.03
CA LEU A 60 -6.42 -17.37 8.01
C LEU A 60 -7.77 -18.00 8.34
N GLY A 61 -7.79 -19.24 8.81
CA GLY A 61 -9.03 -19.90 9.19
C GLY A 61 -9.71 -19.24 10.39
N ARG A 62 -8.95 -18.62 11.31
CA ARG A 62 -9.51 -17.84 12.42
C ARG A 62 -10.04 -16.48 11.95
N TRP A 63 -9.40 -15.83 10.94
CA TRP A 63 -9.93 -14.61 10.34
C TRP A 63 -11.28 -14.89 9.66
N ILE A 64 -11.33 -15.91 8.81
CA ILE A 64 -12.54 -16.32 8.11
C ILE A 64 -13.67 -16.61 9.09
N ARG A 65 -13.42 -17.37 10.18
CA ARG A 65 -14.42 -17.66 11.20
C ARG A 65 -14.93 -16.41 11.90
N ALA A 66 -14.06 -15.44 12.20
CA ALA A 66 -14.44 -14.18 12.83
C ALA A 66 -15.41 -13.40 11.92
N PHE A 67 -15.07 -13.23 10.65
CA PHE A 67 -15.91 -12.52 9.69
C PHE A 67 -17.24 -13.22 9.43
N LYS A 68 -17.23 -14.53 9.25
CA LYS A 68 -18.49 -15.30 9.03
C LYS A 68 -19.43 -15.24 10.23
N ARG A 69 -18.93 -15.34 11.46
CA ARG A 69 -19.74 -15.21 12.67
C ARG A 69 -20.36 -13.82 12.81
N ALA A 70 -19.69 -12.79 12.32
CA ALA A 70 -20.18 -11.42 12.31
C ALA A 70 -21.08 -11.11 11.09
N GLY A 71 -21.30 -12.05 10.18
CA GLY A 71 -22.16 -11.85 9.00
C GLY A 71 -21.51 -11.06 7.86
N CYS A 72 -20.19 -10.90 7.86
CA CYS A 72 -19.48 -10.24 6.76
C CYS A 72 -19.57 -11.06 5.47
N ARG A 73 -19.65 -10.36 4.34
CA ARG A 73 -19.56 -10.92 2.98
C ARG A 73 -18.41 -10.32 2.19
N GLU A 74 -18.11 -9.04 2.41
CA GLU A 74 -17.01 -8.32 1.83
C GLU A 74 -15.95 -8.05 2.89
N VAL A 75 -14.68 -8.17 2.49
CA VAL A 75 -13.52 -7.96 3.34
C VAL A 75 -12.52 -7.06 2.63
N ILE A 76 -11.92 -6.13 3.35
CA ILE A 76 -10.79 -5.32 2.91
C ILE A 76 -9.55 -5.77 3.67
N MET A 77 -8.43 -5.88 2.98
CA MET A 77 -7.13 -6.16 3.58
C MET A 77 -6.19 -4.99 3.33
N VAL A 78 -5.80 -4.30 4.37
CA VAL A 78 -4.95 -3.11 4.29
C VAL A 78 -3.95 -3.04 5.43
N GLY A 79 -2.90 -2.30 5.16
CA GLY A 79 -1.81 -2.09 6.11
C GLY A 79 -0.63 -3.00 5.85
N ARG A 80 0.53 -2.46 6.20
CA ARG A 80 1.82 -3.13 6.00
C ARG A 80 2.02 -4.23 7.04
N VAL A 81 2.62 -5.33 6.61
CA VAL A 81 3.13 -6.38 7.49
C VAL A 81 4.62 -6.52 7.20
N ARG A 82 5.46 -6.08 8.14
CA ARG A 82 6.91 -6.21 8.00
C ARG A 82 7.33 -7.63 8.36
N LYS A 83 8.14 -8.25 7.52
CA LYS A 83 8.72 -9.58 7.83
C LYS A 83 9.56 -9.55 9.11
N THR A 84 10.18 -8.41 9.43
CA THR A 84 10.95 -8.20 10.66
C THR A 84 10.09 -8.28 11.92
N ASP A 85 8.82 -7.83 11.83
CA ASP A 85 7.91 -7.83 12.99
C ASP A 85 7.44 -9.24 13.34
N MET A 86 7.56 -10.18 12.38
CA MET A 86 7.33 -11.59 12.63
C MET A 86 8.35 -12.20 13.61
N PHE A 87 9.50 -11.54 13.83
CA PHE A 87 10.57 -11.99 14.71
C PHE A 87 10.79 -11.09 15.94
N ALA A 88 10.00 -10.02 16.10
CA ALA A 88 10.09 -9.10 17.23
C ALA A 88 9.36 -9.64 18.47
N GLY A 89 10.07 -9.82 19.60
CA GLY A 89 9.52 -10.21 20.91
C GLY A 89 10.10 -11.52 21.48
N PRO A 90 9.73 -11.93 22.72
CA PRO A 90 10.22 -13.16 23.36
C PRO A 90 9.85 -14.42 22.57
N ARG A 91 10.82 -15.28 22.26
CA ARG A 91 10.68 -16.44 21.36
C ARG A 91 9.54 -17.40 21.77
N TRP A 92 9.26 -17.58 23.05
CA TRP A 92 8.21 -18.49 23.52
C TRP A 92 6.78 -17.95 23.33
N LEU A 93 6.57 -16.61 23.40
CA LEU A 93 5.28 -15.98 23.10
C LEU A 93 5.03 -15.92 21.58
N GLN A 94 6.09 -15.78 20.78
CA GLN A 94 6.02 -15.78 19.32
C GLN A 94 5.48 -17.11 18.79
N TRP A 95 5.91 -18.22 19.34
CA TRP A 95 5.46 -19.55 18.92
C TRP A 95 3.94 -19.70 18.95
N LEU A 96 3.27 -19.22 19.99
CA LEU A 96 1.80 -19.28 20.11
C LEU A 96 1.06 -18.30 19.16
N GLN A 97 1.71 -17.19 18.78
CA GLN A 97 1.12 -16.17 17.90
C GLN A 97 1.30 -16.48 16.42
N TYR A 98 2.38 -17.18 16.06
CA TYR A 98 2.73 -17.54 14.69
C TYR A 98 2.47 -19.00 14.35
N LEU A 99 1.84 -19.77 15.24
CA LEU A 99 1.36 -21.11 14.88
C LEU A 99 0.33 -20.98 13.75
N PRO A 100 0.67 -21.44 12.53
CA PRO A 100 -0.27 -21.41 11.42
C PRO A 100 -1.45 -22.34 11.74
N ASP A 101 -2.65 -21.91 11.39
CA ASP A 101 -3.78 -22.84 11.43
C ASP A 101 -3.79 -23.74 10.17
N LEU A 102 -4.57 -24.81 10.22
CA LEU A 102 -4.64 -25.80 9.13
C LEU A 102 -5.01 -25.17 7.78
N THR A 103 -5.81 -24.09 7.79
CA THR A 103 -6.18 -23.36 6.59
C THR A 103 -4.97 -22.62 6.00
N SER A 104 -4.19 -21.97 6.85
CA SER A 104 -2.97 -21.28 6.43
C SER A 104 -1.92 -22.24 5.89
N ILE A 105 -1.72 -23.40 6.55
CA ILE A 105 -0.83 -24.46 6.07
C ILE A 105 -1.28 -24.95 4.69
N ARG A 106 -2.58 -25.21 4.52
CA ARG A 106 -3.14 -25.66 3.25
C ARG A 106 -2.93 -24.64 2.13
N VAL A 107 -3.16 -23.35 2.38
CA VAL A 107 -2.95 -22.27 1.41
C VAL A 107 -1.48 -22.20 1.02
N TRP A 108 -0.57 -22.23 1.99
CA TRP A 108 0.87 -22.12 1.77
C TRP A 108 1.45 -23.27 0.95
N TYR A 109 1.03 -24.52 1.22
CA TYR A 109 1.63 -25.69 0.57
C TYR A 109 0.91 -26.14 -0.70
N PHE A 110 -0.40 -25.90 -0.82
CA PHE A 110 -1.20 -26.48 -1.90
C PHE A 110 -1.85 -25.48 -2.84
N HIS A 111 -1.95 -24.20 -2.49
CA HIS A 111 -2.64 -23.21 -3.30
C HIS A 111 -1.76 -22.07 -3.79
N ALA A 112 -0.67 -21.73 -3.11
CA ALA A 112 0.29 -20.76 -3.61
C ALA A 112 1.12 -21.41 -4.75
N ARG A 113 1.05 -20.82 -5.96
CA ARG A 113 1.79 -21.30 -7.13
C ARG A 113 3.30 -21.15 -6.94
N ASP A 114 3.70 -20.09 -6.27
CA ASP A 114 5.07 -19.80 -5.88
C ASP A 114 5.06 -19.06 -4.51
N LYS A 115 6.25 -18.74 -3.99
CA LYS A 115 6.40 -18.03 -2.70
C LYS A 115 6.48 -16.50 -2.84
N ARG A 116 6.10 -15.95 -3.99
CA ARG A 116 6.00 -14.50 -4.18
C ARG A 116 4.84 -13.96 -3.37
N ASN A 117 4.96 -12.73 -2.90
CA ASN A 117 3.92 -12.11 -2.06
C ASN A 117 2.57 -12.07 -2.78
N ASP A 118 2.55 -11.71 -4.07
CA ASP A 118 1.33 -11.57 -4.86
C ASP A 118 0.60 -12.92 -5.04
N SER A 119 1.35 -14.00 -5.30
CA SER A 119 0.80 -15.35 -5.40
C SER A 119 0.20 -15.82 -4.09
N LEU A 120 0.85 -15.52 -2.96
CA LEU A 120 0.35 -15.87 -1.64
C LEU A 120 -0.92 -15.07 -1.28
N LEU A 121 -0.93 -13.76 -1.54
CA LEU A 121 -2.09 -12.92 -1.29
C LEU A 121 -3.28 -13.30 -2.17
N SER A 122 -3.03 -13.64 -3.45
CA SER A 122 -4.05 -14.19 -4.34
C SER A 122 -4.62 -15.51 -3.83
N ALA A 123 -3.77 -16.44 -3.36
CA ALA A 123 -4.22 -17.70 -2.78
C ALA A 123 -5.03 -17.50 -1.49
N VAL A 124 -4.71 -16.49 -0.67
CA VAL A 124 -5.53 -16.07 0.48
C VAL A 124 -6.88 -15.55 0.02
N ALA A 125 -6.92 -14.69 -1.02
CA ALA A 125 -8.16 -14.16 -1.58
C ALA A 125 -9.06 -15.29 -2.12
N ASP A 126 -8.48 -16.24 -2.85
CA ASP A 126 -9.21 -17.40 -3.40
C ASP A 126 -9.77 -18.31 -2.30
N GLU A 127 -9.02 -18.55 -1.21
CA GLU A 127 -9.52 -19.32 -0.07
C GLU A 127 -10.67 -18.58 0.65
N MET A 128 -10.57 -17.28 0.82
CA MET A 128 -11.65 -16.46 1.38
C MET A 128 -12.88 -16.50 0.48
N GLN A 129 -12.71 -16.37 -0.84
CA GLN A 129 -13.80 -16.44 -1.81
C GLN A 129 -14.50 -17.82 -1.77
N ARG A 130 -13.75 -18.92 -1.74
CA ARG A 130 -14.31 -20.29 -1.59
C ARG A 130 -15.13 -20.45 -0.31
N ARG A 131 -14.83 -19.66 0.71
CA ARG A 131 -15.57 -19.66 1.99
C ARG A 131 -16.68 -18.60 2.04
N GLY A 132 -16.99 -17.92 0.92
CA GLY A 132 -18.06 -16.93 0.80
C GLY A 132 -17.73 -15.56 1.37
N LEU A 133 -16.42 -15.20 1.40
CA LEU A 133 -15.92 -13.88 1.76
C LEU A 133 -15.18 -13.29 0.55
N THR A 134 -15.67 -12.20 -0.01
CA THR A 134 -15.05 -11.54 -1.15
C THR A 134 -14.08 -10.46 -0.70
N LEU A 135 -12.80 -10.57 -1.06
CA LEU A 135 -11.88 -9.45 -0.94
C LEU A 135 -12.22 -8.40 -2.00
N ILE A 136 -12.42 -7.17 -1.54
CA ILE A 136 -12.76 -6.03 -2.39
C ILE A 136 -11.63 -5.01 -2.39
N ASP A 137 -11.69 -4.05 -3.31
CA ASP A 137 -10.76 -2.94 -3.43
C ASP A 137 -10.53 -2.25 -2.08
N SER A 138 -9.26 -2.11 -1.70
CA SER A 138 -8.83 -1.57 -0.43
C SER A 138 -9.10 -0.06 -0.29
N THR A 139 -9.30 0.64 -1.39
CA THR A 139 -9.53 2.08 -1.44
C THR A 139 -11.02 2.45 -1.52
N LYS A 140 -11.92 1.46 -1.65
CA LYS A 140 -13.36 1.66 -1.83
C LYS A 140 -14.00 2.63 -0.82
N TYR A 141 -13.53 2.63 0.43
CA TYR A 141 -14.06 3.47 1.50
C TYR A 141 -13.13 4.64 1.90
N CYS A 142 -12.08 4.87 1.13
CA CYS A 142 -11.18 6.00 1.31
C CYS A 142 -10.64 6.51 -0.03
N PRO A 143 -11.50 6.80 -1.03
CA PRO A 143 -11.04 7.29 -2.34
C PRO A 143 -10.30 8.61 -2.23
N GLU A 144 -10.56 9.41 -1.20
CA GLU A 144 -9.84 10.64 -0.88
C GLU A 144 -8.36 10.42 -0.51
N ALA A 145 -7.97 9.20 -0.14
CA ALA A 145 -6.58 8.85 0.10
C ALA A 145 -5.78 8.67 -1.20
N LEU A 146 -6.45 8.46 -2.33
CA LEU A 146 -5.79 8.39 -3.63
C LEU A 146 -5.28 9.76 -4.07
N ALA A 147 -4.12 9.77 -4.73
CA ALA A 147 -3.52 10.97 -5.30
C ALA A 147 -4.45 11.56 -6.40
N PRO A 148 -5.00 12.76 -6.24
CA PRO A 148 -5.70 13.43 -7.32
C PRO A 148 -4.71 13.88 -8.39
N GLU A 149 -5.14 13.97 -9.63
CA GLU A 149 -4.31 14.46 -10.73
C GLU A 149 -3.90 15.92 -10.52
N GLY A 150 -2.65 16.25 -10.82
CA GLY A 150 -2.10 17.59 -10.80
C GLY A 150 -0.84 17.75 -9.96
N VAL A 151 -0.41 19.00 -9.82
CA VAL A 151 0.66 19.40 -8.91
C VAL A 151 0.07 19.60 -7.53
N LEU A 152 0.54 18.84 -6.55
CA LEU A 152 -0.07 18.82 -5.21
C LEU A 152 0.62 19.80 -4.24
N THR A 153 1.85 20.21 -4.52
CA THR A 153 2.59 21.24 -3.80
C THR A 153 2.40 22.62 -4.44
N PRO A 154 2.49 23.72 -3.67
CA PRO A 154 2.40 25.08 -4.24
C PRO A 154 3.49 25.36 -5.28
N GLY A 155 3.11 26.07 -6.33
CA GLY A 155 4.01 26.51 -7.40
C GLY A 155 4.10 25.52 -8.56
N ALA A 156 4.63 26.01 -9.70
CA ALA A 156 4.91 25.16 -10.85
C ALA A 156 6.18 24.34 -10.61
N PRO A 157 6.19 23.04 -10.93
CA PRO A 157 7.41 22.23 -10.82
C PRO A 157 8.47 22.74 -11.81
N PRO A 158 9.76 22.62 -11.50
CA PRO A 158 10.82 22.93 -12.43
C PRO A 158 10.67 22.15 -13.75
N ARG A 159 10.99 22.78 -14.88
CA ARG A 159 10.90 22.14 -16.21
C ARG A 159 11.71 20.84 -16.26
N ALA A 160 12.89 20.81 -15.64
CA ALA A 160 13.74 19.63 -15.56
C ALA A 160 13.01 18.44 -14.91
N VAL A 161 12.21 18.68 -13.85
CA VAL A 161 11.41 17.64 -13.20
C VAL A 161 10.35 17.07 -14.15
N CYS A 162 9.70 17.94 -14.95
CA CYS A 162 8.71 17.49 -15.93
C CYS A 162 9.36 16.68 -17.05
N ASP A 163 10.50 17.16 -17.59
CA ASP A 163 11.26 16.48 -18.63
C ASP A 163 11.78 15.11 -18.16
N ASP A 164 12.26 15.02 -16.91
CA ASP A 164 12.69 13.77 -16.28
C ASP A 164 11.52 12.80 -16.09
N ALA A 165 10.36 13.30 -15.61
CA ALA A 165 9.17 12.51 -15.45
C ALA A 165 8.65 11.97 -16.79
N ASP A 166 8.64 12.79 -17.85
CA ASP A 166 8.22 12.37 -19.20
C ASP A 166 9.13 11.27 -19.76
N PHE A 167 10.43 11.38 -19.54
CA PHE A 167 11.40 10.37 -19.95
C PHE A 167 11.26 9.07 -19.14
N ALA A 168 11.14 9.16 -17.81
CA ALA A 168 11.15 8.00 -16.94
C ALA A 168 9.81 7.25 -16.90
N TRP A 169 8.68 7.91 -17.19
CA TRP A 169 7.36 7.30 -17.09
C TRP A 169 7.18 6.01 -17.91
N PRO A 170 7.47 6.00 -19.24
CA PRO A 170 7.37 4.79 -20.04
C PRO A 170 8.34 3.69 -19.59
N LEU A 171 9.52 4.05 -19.10
CA LEU A 171 10.50 3.09 -18.58
C LEU A 171 10.01 2.45 -17.27
N ALA A 172 9.49 3.26 -16.35
CA ALA A 172 8.90 2.78 -15.11
C ALA A 172 7.74 1.81 -15.40
N ARG A 173 6.91 2.09 -16.42
CA ARG A 173 5.84 1.20 -16.88
C ARG A 173 6.36 -0.16 -17.35
N GLN A 174 7.43 -0.18 -18.14
CA GLN A 174 8.03 -1.42 -18.61
C GLN A 174 8.62 -2.24 -17.46
N ILE A 175 9.33 -1.59 -16.53
CA ILE A 175 9.90 -2.22 -15.34
C ILE A 175 8.80 -2.81 -14.45
N ALA A 176 7.71 -2.08 -14.26
CA ALA A 176 6.55 -2.53 -13.49
C ALA A 176 5.82 -3.70 -14.18
N ALA A 177 5.73 -3.69 -15.51
CA ALA A 177 5.14 -4.79 -16.28
C ALA A 177 5.97 -6.09 -16.18
N LEU A 178 7.29 -5.97 -16.03
CA LEU A 178 8.21 -7.11 -15.79
C LEU A 178 8.20 -7.60 -14.33
N ASP A 179 7.42 -6.97 -13.45
CA ASP A 179 7.35 -7.27 -12.01
C ASP A 179 8.72 -7.17 -11.30
N ILE A 180 9.60 -6.27 -11.77
CA ILE A 180 10.92 -6.00 -11.17
C ILE A 180 10.75 -5.04 -9.99
N GLY A 181 10.06 -3.92 -10.21
CA GLY A 181 9.81 -2.85 -9.26
C GLY A 181 8.79 -1.88 -9.81
N GLN A 182 8.55 -0.78 -9.10
CA GLN A 182 7.53 0.21 -9.49
C GLN A 182 8.00 1.66 -9.33
N SER A 183 9.29 1.84 -8.98
CA SER A 183 9.89 3.16 -8.80
C SER A 183 11.23 3.25 -9.53
N VAL A 184 11.51 4.42 -10.09
CA VAL A 184 12.77 4.77 -10.72
C VAL A 184 13.21 6.15 -10.27
N ALA A 185 14.51 6.34 -10.10
CA ALA A 185 15.14 7.64 -9.88
C ALA A 185 15.78 8.12 -11.18
N VAL A 186 15.50 9.37 -11.57
CA VAL A 186 15.94 9.97 -12.85
C VAL A 186 16.48 11.37 -12.63
N LYS A 187 17.50 11.75 -13.38
CA LYS A 187 18.00 13.12 -13.48
C LYS A 187 18.55 13.38 -14.88
N GLU A 188 18.18 14.53 -15.46
CA GLU A 188 18.65 14.94 -16.78
C GLU A 188 18.40 13.88 -17.86
N ARG A 189 17.23 13.17 -17.74
CA ARG A 189 16.82 12.02 -18.58
C ARG A 189 17.79 10.83 -18.52
N GLU A 190 18.52 10.68 -17.42
CA GLU A 190 19.33 9.50 -17.11
C GLU A 190 18.74 8.75 -15.92
N ILE A 191 18.56 7.44 -16.04
CA ILE A 191 18.08 6.61 -14.94
C ILE A 191 19.25 6.37 -13.98
N ILE A 192 19.12 6.91 -12.75
CA ILE A 192 20.12 6.77 -11.69
C ILE A 192 19.98 5.42 -10.98
N ALA A 193 18.73 5.04 -10.68
CA ALA A 193 18.43 3.81 -9.96
C ALA A 193 17.03 3.30 -10.28
N VAL A 194 16.89 1.96 -10.24
CA VAL A 194 15.63 1.24 -10.44
C VAL A 194 15.34 0.44 -9.18
N GLU A 195 14.10 0.49 -8.70
CA GLU A 195 13.63 -0.34 -7.58
C GLU A 195 13.58 -1.80 -8.00
N ALA A 196 14.03 -2.67 -7.11
CA ALA A 196 13.84 -4.10 -7.21
C ALA A 196 13.35 -4.66 -5.85
N ILE A 197 13.88 -5.77 -5.40
CA ILE A 197 13.48 -6.44 -4.14
C ILE A 197 13.78 -5.60 -2.87
N GLU A 198 14.68 -4.64 -2.99
CA GLU A 198 15.10 -3.77 -1.86
C GLU A 198 14.00 -2.81 -1.40
N GLY A 199 13.07 -2.44 -2.29
CA GLY A 199 11.98 -1.50 -2.01
C GLY A 199 12.36 -0.02 -2.17
N THR A 200 11.33 0.84 -2.20
CA THR A 200 11.45 2.27 -2.53
C THR A 200 12.41 3.03 -1.59
N ASP A 201 12.39 2.75 -0.28
CA ASP A 201 13.23 3.49 0.69
C ASP A 201 14.73 3.29 0.42
N ARG A 202 15.15 2.07 0.09
CA ARG A 202 16.54 1.76 -0.26
C ARG A 202 16.93 2.27 -1.64
N LEU A 203 15.99 2.25 -2.61
CA LEU A 203 16.19 2.91 -3.89
C LEU A 203 16.48 4.40 -3.69
N ILE A 204 15.69 5.11 -2.85
CA ILE A 204 15.89 6.54 -2.57
C ILE A 204 17.27 6.78 -1.98
N ALA A 205 17.67 6.00 -0.98
CA ALA A 205 18.99 6.12 -0.36
C ALA A 205 20.12 5.92 -1.39
N ARG A 206 20.04 4.85 -2.21
CA ARG A 206 21.01 4.56 -3.27
C ARG A 206 21.06 5.65 -4.34
N ALA A 207 19.92 6.21 -4.73
CA ALA A 207 19.88 7.33 -5.67
C ALA A 207 20.60 8.56 -5.13
N GLY A 208 20.45 8.85 -3.83
CA GLY A 208 21.17 9.92 -3.16
C GLY A 208 22.68 9.70 -3.12
N GLU A 209 23.14 8.45 -2.92
CA GLU A 209 24.56 8.08 -2.97
C GLU A 209 25.13 8.23 -4.39
N LEU A 210 24.40 7.79 -5.41
CA LEU A 210 24.82 7.85 -6.81
C LEU A 210 24.74 9.26 -7.39
N CYS A 211 23.86 10.12 -6.86
CA CYS A 211 23.68 11.51 -7.27
C CYS A 211 23.84 12.47 -6.09
N PRO A 212 25.06 12.64 -5.53
CA PRO A 212 25.27 13.48 -4.34
C PRO A 212 25.01 14.97 -4.58
N ALA A 213 25.02 15.42 -5.84
CA ALA A 213 24.61 16.77 -6.22
C ALA A 213 23.09 17.00 -6.00
N GLY A 214 22.29 15.94 -5.88
CA GLY A 214 20.85 16.02 -5.72
C GLY A 214 20.11 16.52 -6.96
N GLY A 215 18.87 16.99 -6.76
CA GLY A 215 18.04 17.55 -7.84
C GLY A 215 17.41 16.51 -8.76
N TRP A 216 17.39 15.23 -8.38
CA TRP A 216 16.79 14.14 -9.13
C TRP A 216 15.30 13.94 -8.77
N THR A 217 14.58 13.25 -9.63
CA THR A 217 13.15 12.99 -9.53
C THR A 217 12.90 11.51 -9.26
N LEU A 218 12.04 11.20 -8.26
CA LEU A 218 11.47 9.87 -8.08
C LEU A 218 10.21 9.75 -8.93
N VAL A 219 10.12 8.74 -9.78
CA VAL A 219 8.88 8.35 -10.48
C VAL A 219 8.40 7.03 -9.90
N LYS A 220 7.19 7.00 -9.35
CA LYS A 220 6.57 5.81 -8.74
C LYS A 220 5.18 5.60 -9.33
N ILE A 221 4.97 4.44 -9.93
CA ILE A 221 3.73 4.09 -10.62
C ILE A 221 3.08 2.82 -10.05
N ALA A 222 1.85 2.54 -10.42
CA ALA A 222 1.23 1.25 -10.17
C ALA A 222 1.65 0.23 -11.24
N LYS A 223 1.75 -1.03 -10.89
CA LYS A 223 1.94 -2.10 -11.88
C LYS A 223 0.72 -2.16 -12.82
N PRO A 224 0.87 -2.52 -14.10
CA PRO A 224 -0.26 -2.61 -15.04
C PRO A 224 -1.39 -3.52 -14.55
N ASN A 225 -1.01 -4.63 -13.88
CA ASN A 225 -1.94 -5.59 -13.28
C ASN A 225 -2.02 -5.45 -11.75
N GLN A 226 -1.92 -4.21 -11.24
CA GLN A 226 -1.95 -3.94 -9.80
C GLN A 226 -3.24 -4.47 -9.17
N ASP A 227 -3.11 -5.34 -8.21
CA ASP A 227 -4.26 -5.82 -7.45
C ASP A 227 -4.61 -4.83 -6.32
N MET A 228 -5.60 -3.96 -6.58
CA MET A 228 -6.05 -2.94 -5.64
C MET A 228 -6.65 -3.50 -4.35
N ARG A 229 -6.83 -4.83 -4.26
CA ARG A 229 -7.36 -5.47 -3.05
C ARG A 229 -6.34 -5.50 -1.91
N PHE A 230 -5.01 -5.47 -2.21
CA PHE A 230 -3.98 -5.63 -1.18
C PHE A 230 -2.61 -5.01 -1.46
N ASP A 231 -2.31 -4.60 -2.69
CA ASP A 231 -0.98 -4.04 -3.03
C ASP A 231 -1.12 -2.71 -3.77
N VAL A 232 -1.55 -1.67 -3.08
CA VAL A 232 -1.68 -0.32 -3.65
C VAL A 232 -0.42 0.48 -3.38
N PRO A 233 0.23 1.07 -4.41
CA PRO A 233 1.36 1.96 -4.20
C PRO A 233 1.03 3.05 -3.21
N THR A 234 1.96 3.32 -2.31
CA THR A 234 1.74 4.27 -1.22
C THR A 234 2.95 5.16 -1.04
N ILE A 235 2.71 6.44 -0.77
CA ILE A 235 3.70 7.40 -0.26
C ILE A 235 3.18 8.03 1.03
N GLY A 236 4.09 8.45 1.89
CA GLY A 236 3.76 9.07 3.18
C GLY A 236 4.83 10.08 3.60
N PRO A 237 4.69 10.68 4.79
CA PRO A 237 5.67 11.61 5.34
C PRO A 237 7.10 11.06 5.32
N ASP A 238 7.28 9.78 5.69
CA ASP A 238 8.61 9.13 5.68
C ASP A 238 9.23 9.12 4.28
N THR A 239 8.42 9.00 3.21
CA THR A 239 8.92 9.08 1.84
C THR A 239 9.52 10.45 1.56
N ILE A 240 8.87 11.54 2.01
CA ILE A 240 9.35 12.90 1.84
C ILE A 240 10.62 13.14 2.65
N GLU A 241 10.70 12.63 3.88
CA GLU A 241 11.90 12.69 4.71
C GLU A 241 13.09 11.98 4.03
N ASN A 242 12.86 10.78 3.50
CA ASN A 242 13.88 10.03 2.76
C ASN A 242 14.34 10.76 1.49
N LEU A 243 13.41 11.34 0.72
CA LEU A 243 13.70 12.14 -0.46
C LEU A 243 14.52 13.39 -0.12
N HIS A 244 14.17 14.07 0.99
CA HIS A 244 14.94 15.22 1.48
C HIS A 244 16.36 14.83 1.87
N ALA A 245 16.52 13.75 2.65
CA ALA A 245 17.84 13.24 3.04
C ALA A 245 18.70 12.87 1.84
N ALA A 246 18.09 12.34 0.77
CA ALA A 246 18.72 11.98 -0.48
C ALA A 246 18.81 13.14 -1.50
N ARG A 247 18.42 14.36 -1.13
CA ARG A 247 18.45 15.58 -1.94
C ARG A 247 17.67 15.51 -3.25
N ALA A 248 16.55 14.76 -3.27
CA ALA A 248 15.66 14.73 -4.42
C ALA A 248 14.92 16.07 -4.59
N ALA A 249 14.59 16.42 -5.83
CA ALA A 249 13.81 17.62 -6.16
C ALA A 249 12.30 17.34 -6.21
N ALA A 250 11.90 16.10 -6.55
CA ALA A 250 10.50 15.79 -6.76
C ALA A 250 10.16 14.31 -6.58
N VAL A 251 8.88 14.07 -6.35
CA VAL A 251 8.25 12.75 -6.51
C VAL A 251 7.04 12.87 -7.44
N VAL A 252 7.01 12.01 -8.44
CA VAL A 252 5.91 11.89 -9.41
C VAL A 252 5.24 10.54 -9.20
N VAL A 253 3.93 10.55 -8.94
CA VAL A 253 3.14 9.33 -8.68
C VAL A 253 2.01 9.17 -9.68
N GLU A 254 1.45 7.98 -9.78
CA GLU A 254 0.29 7.73 -10.63
C GLU A 254 -0.99 8.17 -9.92
N ALA A 255 -1.70 9.12 -10.55
CA ALA A 255 -2.98 9.65 -10.07
C ALA A 255 -4.06 8.55 -10.06
N GLY A 256 -4.92 8.56 -9.04
CA GLY A 256 -6.01 7.59 -8.88
C GLY A 256 -5.55 6.16 -8.53
N LYS A 257 -4.24 5.90 -8.51
CA LYS A 257 -3.68 4.56 -8.21
C LYS A 257 -2.63 4.55 -7.11
N THR A 258 -2.24 5.71 -6.57
CA THR A 258 -1.27 5.83 -5.48
C THR A 258 -1.96 6.42 -4.25
N ILE A 259 -1.80 5.78 -3.10
CA ILE A 259 -2.29 6.28 -1.81
C ILE A 259 -1.31 7.31 -1.25
N ILE A 260 -1.83 8.43 -0.77
CA ILE A 260 -1.08 9.44 -0.02
C ILE A 260 -1.52 9.37 1.45
N LEU A 261 -0.67 8.79 2.29
CA LEU A 261 -0.92 8.74 3.74
C LEU A 261 -0.61 10.09 4.38
N GLU A 262 -1.39 10.45 5.41
CA GLU A 262 -1.21 11.69 6.17
C GLU A 262 -0.98 12.90 5.23
N ARG A 263 -1.86 13.05 4.24
CA ARG A 263 -1.69 13.95 3.09
C ARG A 263 -1.29 15.38 3.50
N GLU A 264 -1.94 15.95 4.50
CA GLU A 264 -1.65 17.31 4.97
C GLU A 264 -0.22 17.42 5.49
N LYS A 265 0.21 16.44 6.30
CA LYS A 265 1.56 16.38 6.85
C LYS A 265 2.60 16.14 5.76
N LEU A 266 2.31 15.23 4.81
CA LEU A 266 3.18 14.96 3.67
C LEU A 266 3.40 16.23 2.84
N LEU A 267 2.33 16.96 2.49
CA LEU A 267 2.42 18.18 1.69
C LEU A 267 3.11 19.32 2.43
N ALA A 268 2.88 19.45 3.75
CA ALA A 268 3.58 20.43 4.58
C ALA A 268 5.11 20.17 4.62
N LEU A 269 5.52 18.90 4.75
CA LEU A 269 6.94 18.52 4.68
C LEU A 269 7.53 18.76 3.30
N ALA A 270 6.82 18.37 2.24
CA ALA A 270 7.25 18.56 0.87
C ALA A 270 7.47 20.06 0.56
N GLN A 271 6.55 20.92 0.99
CA GLN A 271 6.69 22.36 0.87
C GLN A 271 7.89 22.89 1.66
N ARG A 272 8.07 22.45 2.92
CA ARG A 272 9.20 22.83 3.77
C ARG A 272 10.54 22.45 3.15
N TYR A 273 10.63 21.32 2.50
CA TYR A 273 11.86 20.79 1.90
C TYR A 273 12.02 21.14 0.42
N HIS A 274 11.09 21.94 -0.14
CA HIS A 274 11.08 22.31 -1.56
C HIS A 274 11.06 21.11 -2.51
N ILE A 275 10.36 20.05 -2.14
CA ILE A 275 10.16 18.85 -2.96
C ILE A 275 8.82 18.97 -3.67
N ALA A 276 8.82 18.93 -5.01
CA ALA A 276 7.58 18.91 -5.77
C ALA A 276 6.90 17.55 -5.66
N VAL A 277 5.60 17.54 -5.36
CA VAL A 277 4.74 16.33 -5.38
C VAL A 277 3.77 16.47 -6.53
N ILE A 278 3.84 15.55 -7.48
CA ILE A 278 3.07 15.58 -8.71
C ILE A 278 2.34 14.25 -8.88
N ALA A 279 1.05 14.27 -9.17
CA ALA A 279 0.29 13.11 -9.54
C ALA A 279 -0.13 13.20 -11.00
N ARG A 280 0.25 12.22 -11.82
CA ARG A 280 -0.04 12.18 -13.26
C ARG A 280 -1.01 11.06 -13.57
N ALA A 281 -2.02 11.36 -14.35
CA ALA A 281 -2.81 10.33 -14.99
C ALA A 281 -1.98 9.59 -16.05
N GLU A 282 -2.35 8.35 -16.33
CA GLU A 282 -1.81 7.62 -17.46
C GLU A 282 -2.12 8.39 -18.74
N PRO A 283 -1.13 8.71 -19.60
CA PRO A 283 -1.45 9.28 -20.90
C PRO A 283 -2.44 8.35 -21.60
N ALA A 284 -3.55 8.91 -22.12
CA ALA A 284 -4.45 8.14 -22.96
C ALA A 284 -3.61 7.44 -24.03
N ALA A 285 -3.78 6.12 -24.17
CA ALA A 285 -3.03 5.34 -25.14
C ALA A 285 -3.19 6.04 -26.50
N ALA A 286 -2.11 6.60 -27.04
CA ALA A 286 -2.10 7.04 -28.40
C ALA A 286 -2.39 5.80 -29.23
N HIS A 287 -3.61 5.74 -29.79
CA HIS A 287 -3.97 4.70 -30.76
C HIS A 287 -3.00 4.85 -31.93
N ALA A 288 -1.98 3.94 -31.96
CA ALA A 288 -1.10 3.78 -33.11
C ALA A 288 -1.82 3.00 -34.22
#